data_4d051c5668c25ddf53793cf61a182c04
#
_entry.id   4d051c5668c25ddf53793cf61a182c04
#
_cell.length_a   1.000
_cell.length_b   1.000
_cell.length_c   1.000
_cell.angle_alpha   90.00
_cell.angle_beta   90.00
_cell.angle_gamma   90.00
#
_symmetry.space_group_name_H-M   'P 1'
#
loop_
_entity.id
_entity.type
_entity.pdbx_description
1 polymer ?
#
loop_
_entity_poly.entity_id
_entity_poly.type
_entity_poly.pdbx_seq_one_letter_code
_entity_poly.pdbx_strand_id
1 'polypeptide(L)'
;MKKYLIIGLMAMMGLGMMSCSGSSCDCQHEPVLPCQFNKKTIDLVAKTTDWSFDTGANMYYCHFDVPELTQAVYDYGEISVNREYNSGTPKAYQVALPETTYLTVDLDNGDGSTSPYNYQQHLDYAFGVGFIEIFCTISDLYYEGFTPDAMLFRLQLTY
;
A
#
# COMPACT_ATOMS: atom_id res chain seq x y z
N MET A 1 -31.74 -33.48 34.74
CA MET A 1 -32.36 -32.81 35.93
C MET A 1 -31.81 -31.40 36.03
N LYS A 2 -32.69 -30.44 36.19
CA LYS A 2 -32.52 -29.00 36.34
C LYS A 2 -32.24 -28.20 35.05
N LYS A 3 -33.34 -27.75 34.49
CA LYS A 3 -33.51 -26.68 33.52
C LYS A 3 -33.30 -25.32 34.23
N TYR A 4 -32.45 -24.47 33.70
CA TYR A 4 -32.44 -23.04 34.07
C TYR A 4 -32.86 -22.22 32.90
N LEU A 5 -34.04 -21.66 33.05
CA LEU A 5 -34.67 -20.66 32.21
C LEU A 5 -34.09 -19.30 32.64
N ILE A 6 -33.40 -18.61 31.75
CA ILE A 6 -33.00 -17.21 31.99
C ILE A 6 -33.80 -16.32 31.05
N ILE A 7 -34.70 -15.61 31.67
CA ILE A 7 -35.56 -14.60 31.08
C ILE A 7 -34.70 -13.36 30.75
N GLY A 8 -34.65 -13.00 29.49
CA GLY A 8 -33.98 -11.77 29.05
C GLY A 8 -34.85 -10.54 29.34
N LEU A 9 -34.23 -9.60 30.03
CA LEU A 9 -34.81 -8.29 30.34
C LEU A 9 -34.48 -7.35 29.14
N MET A 10 -35.51 -7.00 28.36
CA MET A 10 -35.43 -5.91 27.39
C MET A 10 -35.41 -4.57 28.14
N ALA A 11 -34.31 -3.86 28.06
CA ALA A 11 -34.25 -2.45 28.45
C ALA A 11 -34.42 -1.59 27.18
N MET A 12 -35.61 -1.06 27.01
CA MET A 12 -35.88 0.08 26.13
C MET A 12 -35.22 1.32 26.73
N MET A 13 -34.23 1.89 26.06
CA MET A 13 -33.74 3.21 26.35
C MET A 13 -34.21 4.20 25.30
N GLY A 14 -34.93 5.20 25.86
CA GLY A 14 -35.66 6.21 25.17
C GLY A 14 -34.80 7.14 24.30
N LEU A 15 -35.44 7.57 23.21
CA LEU A 15 -35.04 8.68 22.38
C LEU A 15 -35.08 9.99 23.19
N GLY A 16 -33.91 10.47 23.59
CA GLY A 16 -33.73 11.83 24.06
C GLY A 16 -33.67 12.78 22.87
N MET A 17 -34.80 13.36 22.49
CA MET A 17 -34.82 14.56 21.66
C MET A 17 -34.25 15.72 22.44
N MET A 18 -32.99 16.09 22.21
CA MET A 18 -32.46 17.37 22.65
C MET A 18 -32.98 18.46 21.71
N SER A 19 -34.03 19.09 22.13
CA SER A 19 -34.51 20.36 21.63
C SER A 19 -33.50 21.44 22.02
N CYS A 20 -32.70 21.93 21.11
CA CYS A 20 -31.96 23.17 21.27
C CYS A 20 -32.92 24.33 21.01
N SER A 21 -33.42 24.90 22.13
CA SER A 21 -34.13 26.18 22.08
C SER A 21 -33.11 27.33 22.16
N GLY A 22 -33.10 28.14 21.11
CA GLY A 22 -32.88 29.56 21.08
C GLY A 22 -31.67 30.16 21.83
N SER A 23 -30.57 30.32 21.12
CA SER A 23 -29.81 31.59 21.14
C SER A 23 -29.28 31.80 19.73
N SER A 24 -29.57 32.97 19.18
CA SER A 24 -29.16 33.41 17.85
C SER A 24 -27.62 33.45 17.78
N CYS A 25 -27.05 32.34 17.34
CA CYS A 25 -25.72 32.38 16.77
C CYS A 25 -25.89 32.89 15.34
N ASP A 26 -25.53 34.14 15.14
CA ASP A 26 -25.33 34.75 13.82
C ASP A 26 -24.14 34.01 13.19
N CYS A 27 -24.43 32.87 12.60
CA CYS A 27 -23.48 32.18 11.74
C CYS A 27 -23.40 32.99 10.45
N GLN A 28 -22.51 33.97 10.43
CA GLN A 28 -22.02 34.49 9.19
C GLN A 28 -21.53 33.26 8.39
N HIS A 29 -22.30 32.91 7.39
CA HIS A 29 -21.92 31.93 6.38
C HIS A 29 -20.73 32.52 5.62
N GLU A 30 -19.52 32.35 6.15
CA GLU A 30 -18.36 32.31 5.29
C GLU A 30 -18.58 31.11 4.37
N PRO A 31 -18.49 31.31 3.04
CA PRO A 31 -18.55 30.19 2.13
C PRO A 31 -17.40 29.24 2.52
N VAL A 32 -17.74 28.07 3.04
CA VAL A 32 -16.79 26.99 3.29
C VAL A 32 -16.18 26.72 1.93
N LEU A 33 -15.00 27.26 1.68
CA LEU A 33 -14.22 26.94 0.49
C LEU A 33 -14.07 25.41 0.49
N PRO A 34 -14.42 24.73 -0.60
CA PRO A 34 -14.23 23.29 -0.68
C PRO A 34 -12.76 23.03 -0.36
N CYS A 35 -12.50 22.16 0.62
CA CYS A 35 -11.14 21.73 0.95
C CYS A 35 -10.49 21.26 -0.34
N GLN A 36 -9.59 22.07 -0.89
CA GLN A 36 -8.86 21.68 -2.08
C GLN A 36 -7.77 20.72 -1.62
N PHE A 37 -8.03 19.44 -1.77
CA PHE A 37 -7.00 18.45 -1.61
C PHE A 37 -6.03 18.55 -2.80
N ASN A 38 -4.80 18.82 -2.51
CA ASN A 38 -3.74 18.73 -3.51
C ASN A 38 -3.46 17.25 -3.77
N LYS A 39 -3.45 16.86 -5.03
CA LYS A 39 -3.05 15.51 -5.45
C LYS A 39 -1.77 15.61 -6.26
N LYS A 40 -0.81 14.77 -5.91
CA LYS A 40 0.44 14.65 -6.67
C LYS A 40 0.69 13.18 -6.98
N THR A 41 1.09 12.93 -8.21
CA THR A 41 1.50 11.59 -8.67
C THR A 41 2.97 11.66 -9.06
N ILE A 42 3.76 10.69 -8.60
CA ILE A 42 5.19 10.57 -8.85
C ILE A 42 5.46 9.17 -9.36
N ASP A 43 6.11 9.06 -10.51
CA ASP A 43 6.54 7.78 -11.06
C ASP A 43 7.93 7.42 -10.50
N LEU A 44 8.05 6.23 -9.90
CA LEU A 44 9.26 5.68 -9.33
C LEU A 44 9.68 4.48 -10.17
N VAL A 45 10.88 4.54 -10.75
CA VAL A 45 11.41 3.48 -11.61
C VAL A 45 12.52 2.73 -10.85
N ALA A 46 12.23 1.52 -10.41
CA ALA A 46 13.23 0.60 -9.90
C ALA A 46 13.84 -0.17 -11.07
N LYS A 47 15.11 0.07 -11.38
CA LYS A 47 15.86 -0.77 -12.33
C LYS A 47 16.33 -2.04 -11.64
N THR A 48 16.65 -3.07 -12.39
CA THR A 48 17.23 -4.32 -11.83
C THR A 48 18.49 -4.04 -10.99
N THR A 49 19.26 -3.02 -11.33
CA THR A 49 20.49 -2.62 -10.60
C THR A 49 20.25 -1.82 -9.34
N ASP A 50 19.04 -1.31 -9.12
CA ASP A 50 18.71 -0.43 -7.99
C ASP A 50 18.28 -1.23 -6.75
N TRP A 51 18.05 -2.53 -6.92
CA TRP A 51 17.70 -3.42 -5.81
C TRP A 51 18.93 -3.82 -5.00
N SER A 52 18.86 -3.62 -3.71
CA SER A 52 19.84 -4.08 -2.72
C SER A 52 19.24 -5.23 -1.91
N PHE A 53 20.08 -6.20 -1.51
CA PHE A 53 19.65 -7.32 -0.70
C PHE A 53 20.05 -7.14 0.76
N ASP A 54 19.07 -7.15 1.67
CA ASP A 54 19.29 -7.19 3.11
C ASP A 54 19.33 -8.64 3.58
N THR A 55 20.51 -9.11 3.95
CA THR A 55 20.73 -10.48 4.45
C THR A 55 20.10 -10.71 5.83
N GLY A 56 19.94 -9.67 6.63
CA GLY A 56 19.34 -9.78 7.97
C GLY A 56 17.81 -9.92 7.91
N ALA A 57 17.17 -9.16 7.04
CA ALA A 57 15.74 -9.21 6.82
C ALA A 57 15.34 -10.20 5.72
N ASN A 58 16.31 -10.69 4.94
CA ASN A 58 16.14 -11.62 3.86
C ASN A 58 15.16 -11.13 2.78
N MET A 59 15.35 -9.91 2.36
CA MET A 59 14.52 -9.24 1.38
C MET A 59 15.34 -8.30 0.50
N TYR A 60 14.83 -8.03 -0.69
CA TYR A 60 15.33 -6.94 -1.53
C TYR A 60 14.63 -5.64 -1.17
N TYR A 61 15.35 -4.54 -1.30
CA TYR A 61 14.78 -3.20 -1.16
C TYR A 61 15.32 -2.25 -2.20
N CYS A 62 14.52 -1.25 -2.55
CA CYS A 62 14.88 -0.16 -3.44
C CYS A 62 14.46 1.16 -2.78
N HIS A 63 15.42 2.07 -2.62
CA HIS A 63 15.22 3.36 -1.96
C HIS A 63 15.01 4.46 -2.99
N PHE A 64 14.07 5.36 -2.72
CA PHE A 64 13.78 6.54 -3.54
C PHE A 64 13.74 7.79 -2.69
N ASP A 65 14.50 8.81 -3.06
CA ASP A 65 14.35 10.15 -2.52
C ASP A 65 13.08 10.79 -3.07
N VAL A 66 12.19 11.22 -2.19
CA VAL A 66 10.92 11.86 -2.52
C VAL A 66 10.75 13.12 -1.68
N PRO A 67 11.34 14.26 -2.09
CA PRO A 67 11.28 15.50 -1.32
C PRO A 67 9.87 16.05 -1.12
N GLU A 68 8.90 15.57 -1.90
CA GLU A 68 7.48 15.87 -1.74
C GLU A 68 6.86 15.24 -0.51
N LEU A 69 7.45 14.18 0.05
CA LEU A 69 7.09 13.60 1.34
C LEU A 69 7.60 14.49 2.48
N THR A 70 7.01 15.67 2.57
CA THR A 70 7.29 16.61 3.66
C THR A 70 6.72 16.12 4.99
N GLN A 71 7.14 16.72 6.12
CA GLN A 71 6.56 16.39 7.43
C GLN A 71 5.03 16.54 7.44
N ALA A 72 4.49 17.57 6.81
CA ALA A 72 3.05 17.79 6.74
C ALA A 72 2.32 16.69 5.94
N VAL A 73 2.91 16.21 4.84
CA VAL A 73 2.37 15.08 4.06
C VAL A 73 2.46 13.79 4.86
N TYR A 74 3.56 13.58 5.59
CA TYR A 74 3.72 12.41 6.46
C TYR A 74 2.69 12.36 7.59
N ASP A 75 2.41 13.51 8.24
CA ASP A 75 1.54 13.58 9.41
C ASP A 75 0.04 13.60 9.03
N TYR A 76 -0.33 14.20 7.90
CA TYR A 76 -1.72 14.51 7.55
C TYR A 76 -2.13 14.07 6.15
N GLY A 77 -1.21 13.64 5.31
CA GLY A 77 -1.47 13.22 3.94
C GLY A 77 -1.95 11.78 3.84
N GLU A 78 -2.51 11.44 2.71
CA GLU A 78 -2.82 10.08 2.30
C GLU A 78 -1.77 9.65 1.26
N ILE A 79 -1.12 8.52 1.51
CA ILE A 79 -0.01 8.01 0.70
C ILE A 79 -0.38 6.62 0.22
N SER A 80 -0.31 6.39 -1.09
CA SER A 80 -0.50 5.08 -1.68
C SER A 80 0.48 4.82 -2.80
N VAL A 81 0.89 3.58 -2.95
CA VAL A 81 1.79 3.11 -4.01
C VAL A 81 1.10 2.04 -4.82
N ASN A 82 1.18 2.16 -6.14
CA ASN A 82 0.68 1.16 -7.06
C ASN A 82 1.83 0.70 -7.96
N ARG A 83 1.94 -0.60 -8.20
CA ARG A 83 2.78 -1.14 -9.27
C ARG A 83 2.07 -0.98 -10.60
N GLU A 84 2.77 -0.49 -11.62
CA GLU A 84 2.25 -0.37 -12.97
C GLU A 84 2.75 -1.53 -13.86
N TYR A 85 1.81 -2.20 -14.49
CA TYR A 85 2.05 -3.29 -15.43
C TYR A 85 1.80 -2.84 -16.86
N ASN A 86 2.58 -3.35 -17.80
CA ASN A 86 2.45 -3.07 -19.24
C ASN A 86 2.46 -1.57 -19.56
N SER A 87 3.25 -0.79 -18.83
CA SER A 87 3.36 0.66 -18.99
C SER A 87 3.61 1.03 -20.47
N GLY A 88 2.96 2.11 -20.90
CA GLY A 88 3.08 2.61 -22.27
C GLY A 88 2.29 1.79 -23.32
N THR A 89 1.47 0.83 -22.91
CA THR A 89 0.61 0.05 -23.79
C THR A 89 -0.88 0.28 -23.51
N PRO A 90 -1.79 -0.02 -24.45
CA PRO A 90 -3.24 0.02 -24.19
C PRO A 90 -3.74 -0.97 -23.14
N LYS A 91 -2.88 -1.91 -22.70
CA LYS A 91 -3.16 -2.91 -21.67
C LYS A 91 -2.53 -2.55 -20.34
N ALA A 92 -2.06 -1.32 -20.15
CA ALA A 92 -1.51 -0.86 -18.87
C ALA A 92 -2.57 -0.93 -17.76
N TYR A 93 -2.18 -1.43 -16.60
CA TYR A 93 -3.01 -1.45 -15.40
C TYR A 93 -2.14 -1.29 -14.16
N GLN A 94 -2.76 -0.94 -13.04
CA GLN A 94 -2.08 -0.72 -11.77
C GLN A 94 -2.65 -1.65 -10.70
N VAL A 95 -1.78 -2.11 -9.82
CA VAL A 95 -2.13 -2.91 -8.63
C VAL A 95 -1.59 -2.19 -7.41
N ALA A 96 -2.44 -1.97 -6.42
CA ALA A 96 -2.05 -1.33 -5.16
C ALA A 96 -1.13 -2.24 -4.34
N LEU A 97 -0.10 -1.67 -3.73
CA LEU A 97 0.71 -2.36 -2.74
C LEU A 97 0.01 -2.35 -1.35
N PRO A 98 0.18 -3.39 -0.54
CA PRO A 98 1.00 -4.58 -0.78
C PRO A 98 0.39 -5.54 -1.82
N GLU A 99 1.25 -6.18 -2.61
CA GLU A 99 0.85 -7.12 -3.65
C GLU A 99 1.59 -8.46 -3.50
N THR A 100 0.90 -9.57 -3.75
CA THR A 100 1.53 -10.90 -3.86
C THR A 100 1.23 -11.49 -5.23
N THR A 101 2.28 -11.83 -5.96
CA THR A 101 2.20 -12.40 -7.30
C THR A 101 2.83 -13.80 -7.32
N TYR A 102 2.18 -14.75 -8.00
CA TYR A 102 2.72 -16.08 -8.27
C TYR A 102 3.45 -16.05 -9.61
N LEU A 103 4.70 -16.42 -9.59
CA LEU A 103 5.57 -16.41 -10.77
C LEU A 103 6.09 -17.80 -11.03
N THR A 104 6.40 -18.07 -12.31
CA THR A 104 7.03 -19.32 -12.75
C THR A 104 8.31 -18.98 -13.51
N VAL A 105 9.39 -19.66 -13.18
CA VAL A 105 10.65 -19.60 -13.90
C VAL A 105 11.07 -21.00 -14.28
N ASP A 106 11.68 -21.15 -15.44
CA ASP A 106 12.25 -22.42 -15.88
C ASP A 106 13.67 -22.53 -15.32
N LEU A 107 13.89 -23.52 -14.44
CA LEU A 107 15.21 -23.81 -13.88
C LEU A 107 15.94 -24.79 -14.79
N ASP A 108 17.22 -24.52 -15.07
CA ASP A 108 18.12 -25.43 -15.77
C ASP A 108 18.50 -26.60 -14.83
N ASN A 109 18.26 -27.80 -15.26
CA ASN A 109 18.57 -29.03 -14.52
C ASN A 109 20.05 -29.46 -14.68
N GLY A 110 20.85 -28.73 -15.46
CA GLY A 110 22.24 -29.05 -15.73
C GLY A 110 22.49 -30.14 -16.77
N ASP A 111 21.44 -30.73 -17.31
CA ASP A 111 21.49 -31.72 -18.39
C ASP A 111 20.96 -31.19 -19.74
N GLY A 112 20.70 -29.87 -19.76
CA GLY A 112 20.11 -29.17 -20.92
C GLY A 112 18.58 -29.23 -20.97
N SER A 113 17.94 -29.83 -19.97
CA SER A 113 16.50 -29.74 -19.76
C SER A 113 16.15 -28.65 -18.74
N THR A 114 14.90 -28.17 -18.78
CA THR A 114 14.39 -27.20 -17.81
C THR A 114 13.18 -27.77 -17.07
N SER A 115 12.98 -27.31 -15.83
CA SER A 115 11.80 -27.63 -15.04
C SER A 115 11.13 -26.34 -14.55
N PRO A 116 9.78 -26.23 -14.66
CA PRO A 116 9.07 -25.07 -14.16
C PRO A 116 9.14 -25.02 -12.62
N TYR A 117 9.54 -23.87 -12.12
CA TYR A 117 9.61 -23.59 -10.69
C TYR A 117 8.69 -22.43 -10.33
N ASN A 118 7.79 -22.66 -9.38
CA ASN A 118 6.81 -21.67 -8.95
C ASN A 118 7.23 -21.04 -7.63
N TYR A 119 7.18 -19.72 -7.57
CA TYR A 119 7.46 -18.96 -6.35
C TYR A 119 6.48 -17.80 -6.17
N GLN A 120 6.42 -17.28 -4.97
CA GLN A 120 5.66 -16.08 -4.67
C GLN A 120 6.62 -14.89 -4.56
N GLN A 121 6.24 -13.79 -5.19
CA GLN A 121 6.85 -12.49 -4.99
C GLN A 121 5.89 -11.61 -4.23
N HIS A 122 6.30 -11.10 -3.09
CA HIS A 122 5.55 -10.14 -2.30
C HIS A 122 6.23 -8.78 -2.35
N LEU A 123 5.48 -7.76 -2.75
CA LEU A 123 5.90 -6.37 -2.79
C LEU A 123 5.16 -5.59 -1.73
N ASP A 124 5.90 -4.79 -0.96
CA ASP A 124 5.38 -3.90 0.06
C ASP A 124 6.17 -2.60 0.06
N TYR A 125 5.78 -1.62 0.86
CA TYR A 125 6.49 -0.35 0.96
C TYR A 125 6.46 0.21 2.37
N ALA A 126 7.48 1.01 2.69
CA ALA A 126 7.49 1.91 3.83
C ALA A 126 7.89 3.31 3.37
N PHE A 127 7.50 4.31 4.11
CA PHE A 127 7.85 5.70 3.79
C PHE A 127 8.22 6.47 5.06
N GLY A 128 9.01 7.51 4.84
CA GLY A 128 9.37 8.49 5.85
C GLY A 128 9.38 9.88 5.24
N VAL A 129 9.78 10.86 6.02
CA VAL A 129 9.93 12.23 5.52
C VAL A 129 11.07 12.27 4.51
N GLY A 130 10.76 12.62 3.27
CA GLY A 130 11.74 12.76 2.20
C GLY A 130 12.06 11.47 1.43
N PHE A 131 11.52 10.31 1.79
CA PHE A 131 11.86 9.06 1.10
C PHE A 131 10.74 8.02 1.13
N ILE A 132 10.85 7.05 0.24
CA ILE A 132 10.07 5.82 0.22
C ILE A 132 10.99 4.63 -0.09
N GLU A 133 10.71 3.49 0.50
CA GLU A 133 11.38 2.22 0.22
C GLU A 133 10.36 1.20 -0.25
N ILE A 134 10.68 0.51 -1.33
CA ILE A 134 9.91 -0.63 -1.83
C ILE A 134 10.65 -1.90 -1.44
N PHE A 135 9.92 -2.84 -0.87
CA PHE A 135 10.43 -4.15 -0.44
C PHE A 135 9.94 -5.25 -1.37
N CYS A 136 10.82 -6.21 -1.63
CA CYS A 136 10.49 -7.40 -2.41
C CYS A 136 10.98 -8.64 -1.66
N THR A 137 10.04 -9.47 -1.20
CA THR A 137 10.32 -10.78 -0.59
C THR A 137 9.92 -11.89 -1.55
N ILE A 138 10.66 -13.00 -1.51
CA ILE A 138 10.43 -14.17 -2.33
C ILE A 138 10.23 -15.36 -1.40
N SER A 139 9.17 -16.15 -1.64
CA SER A 139 8.78 -17.25 -0.75
C SER A 139 9.81 -18.35 -0.61
N ASP A 140 10.67 -18.49 -1.61
CA ASP A 140 11.67 -19.54 -1.65
C ASP A 140 13.05 -18.91 -1.92
N LEU A 141 13.81 -18.79 -0.85
CA LEU A 141 15.13 -18.16 -0.82
C LEU A 141 16.24 -18.99 -1.46
N TYR A 142 15.89 -20.13 -2.01
CA TYR A 142 16.84 -21.07 -2.62
C TYR A 142 17.38 -20.60 -3.97
N TYR A 143 16.89 -19.46 -4.49
CA TYR A 143 17.34 -18.97 -5.77
C TYR A 143 18.57 -18.06 -5.61
N GLU A 144 19.75 -18.69 -5.50
CA GLU A 144 21.01 -17.97 -5.63
C GLU A 144 21.05 -17.24 -6.98
N GLY A 145 21.07 -15.91 -6.96
CA GLY A 145 21.15 -15.08 -8.17
C GLY A 145 19.83 -14.44 -8.61
N PHE A 146 18.74 -14.60 -7.86
CA PHE A 146 17.55 -13.81 -8.12
C PHE A 146 17.81 -12.33 -7.82
N THR A 147 17.42 -11.49 -8.73
CA THR A 147 17.29 -10.04 -8.51
C THR A 147 15.95 -9.62 -9.10
N PRO A 148 15.15 -8.81 -8.40
CA PRO A 148 13.89 -8.35 -8.95
C PRO A 148 14.08 -7.65 -10.29
N ASP A 149 13.17 -7.87 -11.22
CA ASP A 149 13.16 -7.19 -12.51
C ASP A 149 12.96 -5.68 -12.33
N ALA A 150 13.17 -4.93 -13.43
CA ALA A 150 12.83 -3.52 -13.45
C ALA A 150 11.31 -3.34 -13.30
N MET A 151 10.90 -2.46 -12.40
CA MET A 151 9.51 -2.21 -12.06
C MET A 151 9.21 -0.72 -12.07
N LEU A 152 8.00 -0.37 -12.48
CA LEU A 152 7.47 0.98 -12.37
C LEU A 152 6.43 1.03 -11.26
N PHE A 153 6.61 1.97 -10.34
CA PHE A 153 5.66 2.25 -9.27
C PHE A 153 5.12 3.66 -9.42
N ARG A 154 3.89 3.85 -9.02
CA ARG A 154 3.22 5.14 -9.01
C ARG A 154 2.84 5.50 -7.59
N LEU A 155 3.53 6.48 -7.05
CA LEU A 155 3.25 7.07 -5.75
C LEU A 155 2.18 8.14 -5.90
N GLN A 156 1.13 8.08 -5.11
CA GLN A 156 0.07 9.07 -5.06
C GLN A 156 0.06 9.72 -3.68
N LEU A 157 0.11 11.03 -3.66
CA LEU A 157 0.04 11.87 -2.48
C LEU A 157 -1.23 12.70 -2.53
N THR A 158 -2.00 12.72 -1.43
CA THR A 158 -3.16 13.61 -1.25
C THR A 158 -2.98 14.37 0.05
N TYR A 159 -2.99 15.71 0.03
CA TYR A 159 -2.72 16.58 1.19
C TYR A 159 -3.33 17.98 1.03
#